data_2fcc50acd54dbc252a9f7ae64472e4b5
#
_entry.id   2fcc50acd54dbc252a9f7ae64472e4b5
#
_cell.length_a   1.000
_cell.length_b   1.000
_cell.length_c   1.000
_cell.angle_alpha   90.00
_cell.angle_beta   90.00
_cell.angle_gamma   90.00
#
_symmetry.space_group_name_H-M   'P 1'
#
loop_
_entity.id
_entity.type
_entity.pdbx_description
1 polymer ?
#
loop_
_entity_poly.entity_id
_entity_poly.type
_entity_poly.pdbx_seq_one_letter_code
_entity_poly.pdbx_strand_id
1 'polypeptide(L)'
;TDYEKAGMLGDDKIHMAMVPDFSGKGERAIFTDSWNYVLNSASKNKEAAIKFLKYMTEEGGMEASYKAFERYPARADIAEKVVPDTDPAKEMYSRYASECNVNGRPMLPQTMEFITDMGTIFQSCMKDEISVDEFCEKAQGLVEKYSK
;
A
#
# COMPACT_ATOMS: atom_id res chain seq x y z
N THR A 1 10.77 -2.75 12.37
CA THR A 1 10.53 -1.67 11.38
C THR A 1 11.63 -0.61 11.45
N ASP A 2 11.76 0.24 10.42
CA ASP A 2 12.72 1.36 10.44
C ASP A 2 12.38 2.36 11.55
N TYR A 3 11.12 2.55 11.86
CA TYR A 3 10.67 3.37 12.99
C TYR A 3 11.07 2.78 14.34
N GLU A 4 11.03 1.46 14.50
CA GLU A 4 11.49 0.77 15.70
C GLU A 4 13.00 0.93 15.88
N LYS A 5 13.78 0.67 14.81
CA LYS A 5 15.24 0.87 14.79
C LYS A 5 15.65 2.32 15.08
N ALA A 6 14.83 3.27 14.62
CA ALA A 6 15.02 4.69 14.91
C ALA A 6 14.54 5.09 16.32
N GLY A 7 14.01 4.17 17.12
CA GLY A 7 13.48 4.43 18.45
C GLY A 7 12.26 5.37 18.44
N MET A 8 11.47 5.34 17.36
CA MET A 8 10.30 6.22 17.17
C MET A 8 8.98 5.57 17.59
N LEU A 9 8.99 4.30 18.00
CA LEU A 9 7.83 3.62 18.58
C LEU A 9 7.88 3.67 20.10
N GLY A 10 6.73 3.79 20.75
CA GLY A 10 6.58 3.86 22.21
C GLY A 10 5.40 4.72 22.63
N ASP A 11 5.08 4.72 23.92
CA ASP A 11 3.85 5.34 24.44
C ASP A 11 3.67 6.83 24.09
N ASP A 12 4.78 7.58 24.00
CA ASP A 12 4.76 9.02 23.70
C ASP A 12 5.22 9.35 22.26
N LYS A 13 5.20 8.36 21.34
CA LYS A 13 5.77 8.51 20.01
C LYS A 13 4.77 8.15 18.91
N ILE A 14 5.24 7.44 17.88
CA ILE A 14 4.39 7.04 16.75
C ILE A 14 3.54 5.81 17.14
N HIS A 15 2.26 5.91 16.93
CA HIS A 15 1.30 4.82 17.09
C HIS A 15 0.62 4.51 15.76
N MET A 16 0.23 3.25 15.59
CA MET A 16 -0.63 2.82 14.49
C MET A 16 -2.10 3.00 14.89
N ALA A 17 -2.89 3.54 13.99
CA ALA A 17 -4.32 3.71 14.18
C ALA A 17 -5.08 3.35 12.92
N MET A 18 -6.32 2.89 13.07
CA MET A 18 -7.22 2.71 11.93
C MET A 18 -7.51 4.03 11.25
N VAL A 19 -7.62 4.01 9.92
CA VAL A 19 -8.08 5.19 9.18
C VAL A 19 -9.43 5.65 9.72
N PRO A 20 -9.65 6.96 9.86
CA PRO A 20 -10.94 7.48 10.31
C PRO A 20 -12.03 7.20 9.27
N ASP A 21 -13.27 7.15 9.73
CA ASP A 21 -14.43 7.18 8.86
C ASP A 21 -14.69 8.61 8.41
N PHE A 22 -14.30 8.94 7.19
CA PHE A 22 -14.56 10.25 6.60
C PHE A 22 -15.99 10.42 6.08
N SER A 23 -16.74 9.32 5.95
CA SER A 23 -18.13 9.36 5.46
C SER A 23 -19.13 9.74 6.55
N GLY A 24 -18.77 9.57 7.83
CA GLY A 24 -19.68 9.67 8.97
C GLY A 24 -20.77 8.58 9.02
N LYS A 25 -20.64 7.53 8.20
CA LYS A 25 -21.61 6.43 8.08
C LYS A 25 -21.11 5.10 8.67
N GLY A 26 -19.95 5.10 9.30
CA GLY A 26 -19.31 3.90 9.79
C GLY A 26 -18.50 3.14 8.73
N GLU A 27 -18.37 3.71 7.53
CA GLU A 27 -17.66 3.10 6.41
C GLU A 27 -16.22 3.62 6.33
N ARG A 28 -15.26 2.75 6.56
CA ARG A 28 -13.84 3.05 6.35
C ARG A 28 -13.38 2.54 5.00
N ALA A 29 -12.63 3.36 4.28
CA ALA A 29 -12.01 2.96 3.03
C ALA A 29 -10.50 3.06 3.15
N ILE A 30 -9.80 2.05 2.66
CA ILE A 30 -8.35 2.06 2.53
C ILE A 30 -7.96 1.89 1.06
N PHE A 31 -6.81 2.42 0.76
CA PHE A 31 -6.15 2.22 -0.51
C PHE A 31 -5.13 1.09 -0.37
N THR A 32 -5.15 0.15 -1.29
CA THR A 32 -4.15 -0.91 -1.35
C THR A 32 -3.31 -0.80 -2.60
N ASP A 33 -2.03 -1.07 -2.46
CA ASP A 33 -1.08 -1.18 -3.54
C ASP A 33 -0.20 -2.41 -3.32
N SER A 34 0.28 -3.01 -4.39
CA SER A 34 1.12 -4.19 -4.31
C SER A 34 2.24 -4.19 -5.33
N TRP A 35 3.36 -4.75 -4.94
CA TRP A 35 4.45 -5.06 -5.86
C TRP A 35 4.25 -6.46 -6.42
N ASN A 36 4.31 -6.58 -7.73
CA ASN A 36 4.11 -7.83 -8.42
C ASN A 36 5.40 -8.29 -9.09
N TYR A 37 5.69 -9.58 -8.96
CA TYR A 37 6.71 -10.22 -9.78
C TYR A 37 6.12 -10.58 -11.15
N VAL A 38 6.78 -10.20 -12.22
CA VAL A 38 6.32 -10.48 -13.57
C VAL A 38 7.39 -11.22 -14.37
N LEU A 39 6.96 -12.08 -15.28
CA LEU A 39 7.85 -12.75 -16.22
C LEU A 39 8.00 -11.90 -17.50
N ASN A 40 9.23 -11.50 -17.80
CA ASN A 40 9.51 -10.84 -19.07
C ASN A 40 9.29 -11.83 -20.23
N SER A 41 8.42 -11.45 -21.18
CA SER A 41 8.10 -12.28 -22.36
C SER A 41 9.31 -12.62 -23.23
N ALA A 42 10.33 -11.74 -23.26
CA ALA A 42 11.57 -11.93 -23.99
C ALA A 42 12.63 -12.77 -23.23
N SER A 43 12.34 -13.20 -22.00
CA SER A 43 13.30 -14.02 -21.22
C SER A 43 13.62 -15.33 -21.95
N LYS A 44 14.89 -15.66 -22.03
CA LYS A 44 15.40 -16.94 -22.54
C LYS A 44 15.38 -18.06 -21.47
N ASN A 45 15.18 -17.70 -20.21
CA ASN A 45 15.19 -18.60 -19.06
C ASN A 45 13.81 -18.73 -18.40
N LYS A 46 12.75 -18.86 -19.19
CA LYS A 46 11.36 -18.83 -18.70
C LYS A 46 11.06 -19.88 -17.64
N GLU A 47 11.56 -21.09 -17.82
CA GLU A 47 11.34 -22.18 -16.85
C GLU A 47 11.95 -21.87 -15.48
N ALA A 48 13.18 -21.38 -15.45
CA ALA A 48 13.82 -20.98 -14.21
C ALA A 48 13.11 -19.80 -13.54
N ALA A 49 12.68 -18.80 -14.35
CA ALA A 49 11.93 -17.68 -13.86
C ALA A 49 10.56 -18.09 -13.28
N ILE A 50 9.87 -19.04 -13.90
CA ILE A 50 8.60 -19.57 -13.38
C ILE A 50 8.83 -20.31 -12.05
N LYS A 51 9.91 -21.11 -11.93
CA LYS A 51 10.26 -21.75 -10.66
C LYS A 51 10.54 -20.73 -9.56
N PHE A 52 11.25 -19.65 -9.88
CA PHE A 52 11.50 -18.56 -8.95
C PHE A 52 10.20 -17.84 -8.54
N LEU A 53 9.32 -17.53 -9.49
CA LEU A 53 8.02 -16.92 -9.19
C LEU A 53 7.18 -17.80 -8.27
N LYS A 54 7.12 -19.10 -8.52
CA LYS A 54 6.43 -20.06 -7.65
C LYS A 54 7.01 -20.04 -6.24
N TYR A 55 8.33 -20.12 -6.11
CA TYR A 55 9.00 -20.05 -4.81
C TYR A 55 8.63 -18.76 -4.06
N MET A 56 8.64 -17.61 -4.74
CA MET A 56 8.32 -16.32 -4.14
C MET A 56 6.85 -16.17 -3.70
N THR A 57 5.96 -17.02 -4.23
CA THR A 57 4.53 -17.05 -3.84
C THR A 57 4.20 -18.18 -2.84
N GLU A 58 5.19 -18.94 -2.44
CA GLU A 58 5.09 -19.99 -1.43
C GLU A 58 5.65 -19.52 -0.07
N GLU A 59 5.42 -20.31 0.96
CA GLU A 59 5.77 -19.99 2.36
C GLU A 59 7.23 -19.55 2.50
N GLY A 60 8.18 -20.31 1.95
CA GLY A 60 9.61 -20.01 2.08
C GLY A 60 10.02 -18.67 1.45
N GLY A 61 9.48 -18.34 0.29
CA GLY A 61 9.77 -17.07 -0.38
C GLY A 61 9.14 -15.87 0.32
N MET A 62 7.90 -16.02 0.78
CA MET A 62 7.21 -14.97 1.54
C MET A 62 7.83 -14.76 2.92
N GLU A 63 8.23 -15.82 3.61
CA GLU A 63 8.97 -15.75 4.87
C GLU A 63 10.32 -15.04 4.70
N ALA A 64 11.08 -15.40 3.67
CA ALA A 64 12.34 -14.74 3.36
C ALA A 64 12.14 -13.23 3.05
N SER A 65 11.09 -12.91 2.31
CA SER A 65 10.74 -11.51 1.99
C SER A 65 10.33 -10.73 3.24
N TYR A 66 9.54 -11.32 4.12
CA TYR A 66 9.17 -10.70 5.39
C TYR A 66 10.40 -10.45 6.28
N LYS A 67 11.27 -11.46 6.45
CA LYS A 67 12.49 -11.33 7.26
C LYS A 67 13.48 -10.31 6.71
N ALA A 68 13.60 -10.19 5.39
CA ALA A 68 14.57 -9.30 4.77
C ALA A 68 14.08 -7.86 4.61
N PHE A 69 12.79 -7.67 4.34
CA PHE A 69 12.23 -6.39 3.93
C PHE A 69 11.00 -5.95 4.75
N GLU A 70 10.61 -6.73 5.75
CA GLU A 70 9.40 -6.50 6.56
C GLU A 70 8.13 -6.37 5.70
N ARG A 71 8.13 -7.02 4.51
CA ARG A 71 6.97 -7.03 3.61
C ARG A 71 5.96 -8.04 4.07
N TYR A 72 4.79 -7.57 4.42
CA TYR A 72 3.71 -8.42 4.88
C TYR A 72 3.31 -9.43 3.81
N PRO A 73 3.19 -10.73 4.12
CA PRO A 73 2.82 -11.75 3.14
C PRO A 73 1.46 -11.46 2.51
N ALA A 74 1.36 -11.56 1.18
CA ALA A 74 0.12 -11.32 0.45
C ALA A 74 -0.92 -12.45 0.63
N ARG A 75 -0.50 -13.61 1.12
CA ARG A 75 -1.38 -14.75 1.41
C ARG A 75 -1.67 -14.80 2.92
N ALA A 76 -2.95 -14.74 3.28
CA ALA A 76 -3.38 -14.73 4.67
C ALA A 76 -2.94 -16.00 5.44
N ASP A 77 -2.99 -17.18 4.80
CA ASP A 77 -2.57 -18.45 5.41
C ASP A 77 -1.06 -18.50 5.71
N ILE A 78 -0.25 -17.77 4.95
CA ILE A 78 1.19 -17.66 5.18
C ILE A 78 1.46 -16.52 6.20
N ALA A 79 0.76 -15.40 6.10
CA ALA A 79 0.91 -14.31 7.06
C ALA A 79 0.66 -14.78 8.49
N GLU A 80 -0.37 -15.61 8.70
CA GLU A 80 -0.71 -16.17 10.01
C GLU A 80 0.43 -16.98 10.63
N LYS A 81 1.20 -17.68 9.81
CA LYS A 81 2.32 -18.51 10.27
C LYS A 81 3.64 -17.74 10.43
N VAL A 82 3.89 -16.80 9.52
CA VAL A 82 5.19 -16.16 9.36
C VAL A 82 5.32 -14.90 10.19
N VAL A 83 4.23 -14.14 10.30
CA VAL A 83 4.21 -12.87 11.04
C VAL A 83 3.98 -13.17 12.52
N PRO A 84 4.91 -12.79 13.41
CA PRO A 84 4.75 -13.00 14.85
C PRO A 84 3.51 -12.27 15.41
N ASP A 85 2.87 -12.85 16.43
CA ASP A 85 1.75 -12.21 17.13
C ASP A 85 2.17 -10.92 17.83
N THR A 86 3.47 -10.77 18.08
CA THR A 86 4.06 -9.56 18.67
C THR A 86 4.29 -8.44 17.65
N ASP A 87 4.08 -8.70 16.34
CA ASP A 87 4.19 -7.67 15.33
C ASP A 87 2.97 -6.74 15.41
N PRO A 88 3.15 -5.45 15.73
CA PRO A 88 2.03 -4.51 15.88
C PRO A 88 1.24 -4.30 14.58
N ALA A 89 1.84 -4.60 13.44
CA ALA A 89 1.16 -4.50 12.15
C ALA A 89 0.18 -5.66 11.91
N LYS A 90 0.37 -6.83 12.55
CA LYS A 90 -0.46 -8.03 12.33
C LYS A 90 -1.94 -7.76 12.62
N GLU A 91 -2.23 -7.20 13.78
CA GLU A 91 -3.61 -6.84 14.15
C GLU A 91 -4.18 -5.80 13.19
N MET A 92 -3.40 -4.76 12.86
CA MET A 92 -3.84 -3.70 11.96
C MET A 92 -4.17 -4.21 10.56
N TYR A 93 -3.34 -5.07 9.97
CA TYR A 93 -3.63 -5.66 8.66
C TYR A 93 -4.88 -6.54 8.69
N SER A 94 -5.08 -7.32 9.75
CA SER A 94 -6.30 -8.12 9.94
C SER A 94 -7.54 -7.23 10.02
N ARG A 95 -7.47 -6.15 10.77
CA ARG A 95 -8.57 -5.18 10.92
C ARG A 95 -8.84 -4.43 9.60
N TYR A 96 -7.82 -4.01 8.87
CA TYR A 96 -8.01 -3.39 7.56
C TYR A 96 -8.75 -4.33 6.59
N ALA A 97 -8.39 -5.61 6.58
CA ALA A 97 -9.02 -6.59 5.70
C ALA A 97 -10.48 -6.87 6.06
N SER A 98 -10.86 -6.78 7.34
CA SER A 98 -12.20 -7.12 7.83
C SER A 98 -13.12 -5.92 8.02
N GLU A 99 -12.58 -4.74 8.34
CA GLU A 99 -13.35 -3.56 8.75
C GLU A 99 -13.38 -2.44 7.68
N CYS A 100 -12.59 -2.57 6.61
CA CYS A 100 -12.47 -1.51 5.62
C CYS A 100 -12.88 -1.95 4.22
N ASN A 101 -13.42 -1.01 3.45
CA ASN A 101 -13.56 -1.16 2.01
C ASN A 101 -12.18 -0.99 1.37
N VAL A 102 -11.66 -2.08 0.80
CA VAL A 102 -10.32 -2.11 0.20
C VAL A 102 -10.40 -1.71 -1.27
N ASN A 103 -9.77 -0.60 -1.62
CA ASN A 103 -9.78 -0.05 -2.97
C ASN A 103 -8.37 -0.13 -3.59
N GLY A 104 -8.31 -0.53 -4.86
CA GLY A 104 -7.07 -0.45 -5.64
C GLY A 104 -6.86 0.92 -6.28
N ARG A 105 -5.71 1.10 -6.92
CA ARG A 105 -5.47 2.29 -7.72
C ARG A 105 -6.44 2.37 -8.90
N PRO A 106 -6.90 3.59 -9.26
CA PRO A 106 -7.62 3.77 -10.51
C PRO A 106 -6.80 3.26 -11.70
N MET A 107 -7.43 2.49 -12.56
CA MET A 107 -6.82 2.01 -13.81
C MET A 107 -6.89 3.12 -14.85
N LEU A 108 -5.89 4.00 -14.86
CA LEU A 108 -5.79 5.12 -15.80
C LEU A 108 -4.70 4.86 -16.83
N PRO A 109 -4.88 5.21 -18.10
CA PRO A 109 -3.87 5.02 -19.15
C PRO A 109 -2.52 5.69 -18.83
N GLN A 110 -2.54 6.84 -18.17
CA GLN A 110 -1.38 7.64 -17.79
C GLN A 110 -1.28 7.74 -16.25
N THR A 111 -1.29 6.59 -15.58
CA THR A 111 -1.31 6.54 -14.10
C THR A 111 -0.12 7.26 -13.47
N MET A 112 1.08 7.18 -14.04
CA MET A 112 2.27 7.80 -13.46
C MET A 112 2.22 9.32 -13.55
N GLU A 113 1.76 9.86 -14.65
CA GLU A 113 1.56 11.29 -14.86
C GLU A 113 0.46 11.81 -13.91
N PHE A 114 -0.65 11.08 -13.80
CA PHE A 114 -1.72 11.40 -12.86
C PHE A 114 -1.21 11.49 -11.41
N ILE A 115 -0.44 10.49 -10.97
CA ILE A 115 0.11 10.46 -9.60
C ILE A 115 1.07 11.63 -9.38
N THR A 116 1.88 11.97 -10.37
CA THR A 116 2.84 13.09 -10.29
C THR A 116 2.11 14.42 -10.19
N ASP A 117 1.12 14.66 -11.05
CA ASP A 117 0.32 15.88 -11.02
C ASP A 117 -0.47 16.00 -9.71
N MET A 118 -1.09 14.89 -9.26
CA MET A 118 -1.81 14.85 -7.98
C MET A 118 -0.88 15.14 -6.80
N GLY A 119 0.31 14.54 -6.78
CA GLY A 119 1.32 14.80 -5.75
C GLY A 119 1.74 16.27 -5.70
N THR A 120 1.83 16.93 -6.87
CA THR A 120 2.20 18.34 -6.96
C THR A 120 1.15 19.25 -6.32
N ILE A 121 -0.12 19.06 -6.65
CA ILE A 121 -1.19 19.88 -6.06
C ILE A 121 -1.39 19.57 -4.56
N PHE A 122 -1.18 18.30 -4.15
CA PHE A 122 -1.20 17.93 -2.74
C PHE A 122 -0.10 18.63 -1.95
N GLN A 123 1.13 18.69 -2.49
CA GLN A 123 2.23 19.42 -1.85
C GLN A 123 1.94 20.91 -1.70
N SER A 124 1.32 21.56 -2.71
CA SER A 124 0.93 22.96 -2.60
C SER A 124 -0.13 23.18 -1.50
N CYS A 125 -1.08 22.25 -1.36
CA CYS A 125 -2.05 22.30 -0.27
C CYS A 125 -1.37 22.12 1.10
N MET A 126 -0.45 21.18 1.22
CA MET A 126 0.29 20.94 2.48
C MET A 126 1.22 22.08 2.89
N LYS A 127 1.57 22.97 1.95
CA LYS A 127 2.36 24.19 2.20
C LYS A 127 1.51 25.45 2.41
N ASP A 128 0.20 25.30 2.49
CA ASP A 128 -0.76 26.41 2.54
C ASP A 128 -0.69 27.38 1.35
N GLU A 129 -0.17 26.92 0.19
CA GLU A 129 -0.12 27.70 -1.05
C GLU A 129 -1.49 27.74 -1.73
N ILE A 130 -2.32 26.71 -1.53
CA ILE A 130 -3.70 26.62 -1.98
C ILE A 130 -4.59 26.08 -0.85
N SER A 131 -5.87 26.44 -0.87
CA SER A 131 -6.85 25.92 0.09
C SER A 131 -7.23 24.46 -0.18
N VAL A 132 -7.85 23.81 0.81
CA VAL A 132 -8.37 22.44 0.64
C VAL A 132 -9.44 22.39 -0.45
N ASP A 133 -10.32 23.39 -0.52
CA ASP A 133 -11.38 23.47 -1.55
C ASP A 133 -10.75 23.57 -2.95
N GLU A 134 -9.75 24.42 -3.12
CA GLU A 134 -9.01 24.55 -4.38
C GLU A 134 -8.26 23.27 -4.74
N PHE A 135 -7.69 22.58 -3.75
CA PHE A 135 -7.11 21.27 -3.97
C PHE A 135 -8.14 20.27 -4.51
N CYS A 136 -9.34 20.21 -3.90
CA CYS A 136 -10.41 19.31 -4.34
C CYS A 136 -10.87 19.61 -5.77
N GLU A 137 -11.02 20.86 -6.13
CA GLU A 137 -11.37 21.27 -7.51
C GLU A 137 -10.29 20.85 -8.52
N LYS A 138 -9.03 21.12 -8.22
CA LYS A 138 -7.90 20.72 -9.07
C LYS A 138 -7.78 19.20 -9.18
N ALA A 139 -7.97 18.46 -8.07
CA ALA A 139 -7.95 17.01 -8.06
C ALA A 139 -9.04 16.42 -8.94
N GLN A 140 -10.26 16.96 -8.88
CA GLN A 140 -11.36 16.55 -9.77
C GLN A 140 -11.01 16.82 -11.23
N GLY A 141 -10.43 17.96 -11.54
CA GLY A 141 -9.97 18.28 -12.90
C GLY A 141 -8.90 17.31 -13.43
N LEU A 142 -7.99 16.84 -12.56
CA LEU A 142 -7.02 15.81 -12.94
C LEU A 142 -7.69 14.46 -13.22
N VAL A 143 -8.66 14.05 -12.40
CA VAL A 143 -9.44 12.82 -12.66
C VAL A 143 -10.10 12.90 -14.03
N GLU A 144 -10.75 14.00 -14.37
CA GLU A 144 -11.40 14.21 -15.66
C GLU A 144 -10.41 14.23 -16.84
N LYS A 145 -9.24 14.85 -16.65
CA LYS A 145 -8.16 14.91 -17.65
C LYS A 145 -7.65 13.53 -17.99
N TYR A 146 -7.40 12.68 -17.00
CA TYR A 146 -6.75 11.39 -17.15
C TYR A 146 -7.72 10.20 -17.32
N SER A 147 -9.02 10.42 -17.19
CA SER A 147 -10.06 9.41 -17.46
C SER A 147 -10.50 9.32 -18.92
N LYS A 148 -9.94 10.18 -19.78
CA LYS A 148 -10.19 10.18 -21.23
C LYS A 148 -9.12 9.37 -21.93
#